data_67b60ecac3ff7f53a242a302f3387cce
#
_entry.id   67b60ecac3ff7f53a242a302f3387cce
#
_cell.length_a   1.000
_cell.length_b   1.000
_cell.length_c   1.000
_cell.angle_alpha   90.00
_cell.angle_beta   90.00
_cell.angle_gamma   90.00
#
_symmetry.space_group_name_H-M   'P 1'
#
loop_
_entity.id
_entity.type
_entity.pdbx_description
1 polymer ?
#
loop_
_entity_poly.entity_id
_entity_poly.type
_entity_poly.pdbx_seq_one_letter_code
_entity_poly.pdbx_strand_id
1 'polypeptide(L)'
;MENKWRNFYSNWVSVFGLIILLLLTVTALIGPLIAPFDPEDLEIGRRATAPNAMYWVGTDELGRDVFSRAVTATRVSLLVGIIAAGVSTLVGILVGSLSGFFGGWLDHILMRITEVFQVVPQFFLAVVLVALFGASVLNIIVAIALLTWPIIARLTRSEFLSLKSRQYVDAAYLGGASNTRLIFREILPNAMGPIIVSATLLVGRAMLTEAGLSFLGLGDPSRISLGVMLYQSRPFVQFAWWAALFPGMMIFLAVLSTNLIGDGLNDVINPHLNEEE
;
A
#
# COMPACT_ATOMS: atom_id res chain seq x y z
N MET A 1 -9.52 22.25 -14.07
CA MET A 1 -9.53 21.17 -13.04
C MET A 1 -10.81 20.32 -13.10
N GLU A 2 -11.98 20.91 -13.33
CA GLU A 2 -13.27 20.15 -13.39
C GLU A 2 -13.32 19.04 -14.45
N ASN A 3 -12.72 19.24 -15.63
CA ASN A 3 -12.73 18.21 -16.69
C ASN A 3 -11.88 16.95 -16.36
N LYS A 4 -10.82 17.08 -15.56
CA LYS A 4 -9.94 15.95 -15.25
C LYS A 4 -10.62 14.93 -14.33
N TRP A 5 -11.31 15.38 -13.29
CA TRP A 5 -12.04 14.47 -12.38
C TRP A 5 -13.23 13.80 -13.05
N ARG A 6 -13.85 14.47 -14.06
CA ARG A 6 -14.92 13.85 -14.85
C ARG A 6 -14.44 12.62 -15.58
N ASN A 7 -13.21 12.60 -16.09
CA ASN A 7 -12.63 11.43 -16.73
C ASN A 7 -12.43 10.25 -15.75
N PHE A 8 -12.00 10.53 -14.52
CA PHE A 8 -11.90 9.49 -13.48
C PHE A 8 -13.25 8.83 -13.19
N TYR A 9 -14.29 9.63 -12.97
CA TYR A 9 -15.64 9.11 -12.71
C TYR A 9 -16.33 8.52 -13.94
N SER A 10 -15.91 8.87 -15.14
CA SER A 10 -16.37 8.27 -16.39
C SER A 10 -15.79 6.88 -16.64
N ASN A 11 -14.63 6.58 -16.06
CA ASN A 11 -14.01 5.26 -16.14
C ASN A 11 -14.61 4.33 -15.06
N TRP A 12 -15.53 3.45 -15.50
CA TRP A 12 -16.22 2.51 -14.62
C TRP A 12 -15.27 1.60 -13.82
N VAL A 13 -14.08 1.30 -14.37
CA VAL A 13 -13.07 0.46 -13.73
C VAL A 13 -12.49 1.15 -12.49
N SER A 14 -12.17 2.44 -12.62
CA SER A 14 -11.66 3.26 -11.51
C SER A 14 -12.71 3.45 -10.42
N VAL A 15 -13.97 3.68 -10.82
CA VAL A 15 -15.11 3.77 -9.88
C VAL A 15 -15.33 2.46 -9.15
N PHE A 16 -15.23 1.32 -9.84
CA PHE A 16 -15.33 -0.01 -9.23
C PHE A 16 -14.21 -0.23 -8.19
N GLY A 17 -12.96 0.12 -8.54
CA GLY A 17 -11.83 0.08 -7.60
C GLY A 17 -12.09 0.95 -6.36
N LEU A 18 -12.63 2.17 -6.55
CA LEU A 18 -12.95 3.09 -5.46
C LEU A 18 -14.05 2.52 -4.54
N ILE A 19 -15.09 1.90 -5.11
CA ILE A 19 -16.15 1.26 -4.34
C ILE A 19 -15.59 0.13 -3.49
N ILE A 20 -14.74 -0.75 -4.06
CA ILE A 20 -14.11 -1.84 -3.31
C ILE A 20 -13.27 -1.28 -2.17
N LEU A 21 -12.42 -0.28 -2.42
CA LEU A 21 -11.58 0.32 -1.39
C LEU A 21 -12.42 0.99 -0.29
N LEU A 22 -13.50 1.66 -0.66
CA LEU A 22 -14.44 2.25 0.29
C LEU A 22 -15.07 1.18 1.17
N LEU A 23 -15.58 0.09 0.59
CA LEU A 23 -16.16 -1.03 1.33
C LEU A 23 -15.15 -1.65 2.29
N LEU A 24 -13.92 -1.89 1.85
CA LEU A 24 -12.85 -2.41 2.71
C LEU A 24 -12.48 -1.43 3.83
N THR A 25 -12.45 -0.13 3.54
CA THR A 25 -12.18 0.91 4.55
C THR A 25 -13.31 0.99 5.57
N VAL A 26 -14.56 0.95 5.12
CA VAL A 26 -15.72 0.88 6.01
C VAL A 26 -15.66 -0.38 6.86
N THR A 27 -15.38 -1.55 6.25
CA THR A 27 -15.18 -2.81 6.98
C THR A 27 -14.07 -2.69 8.03
N ALA A 28 -12.94 -2.07 7.69
CA ALA A 28 -11.84 -1.87 8.63
C ALA A 28 -12.21 -0.95 9.82
N LEU A 29 -13.05 0.06 9.59
CA LEU A 29 -13.45 1.02 10.62
C LEU A 29 -14.53 0.44 11.54
N ILE A 30 -15.57 -0.16 10.97
CA ILE A 30 -16.73 -0.64 11.71
C ILE A 30 -16.71 -2.16 11.95
N GLY A 31 -15.73 -2.89 11.38
CA GLY A 31 -15.60 -4.34 11.49
C GLY A 31 -15.73 -4.88 12.92
N PRO A 32 -15.03 -4.31 13.91
CA PRO A 32 -15.19 -4.72 15.32
C PRO A 32 -16.59 -4.51 15.90
N LEU A 33 -17.41 -3.62 15.29
CA LEU A 33 -18.78 -3.32 15.72
C LEU A 33 -19.82 -4.23 15.05
N ILE A 34 -19.51 -4.71 13.83
CA ILE A 34 -20.40 -5.57 13.04
C ILE A 34 -20.04 -7.05 13.14
N ALA A 35 -18.88 -7.38 13.73
CA ALA A 35 -18.47 -8.75 13.98
C ALA A 35 -19.49 -9.43 14.88
N PRO A 36 -20.13 -10.55 14.44
CA PRO A 36 -21.14 -11.24 15.24
C PRO A 36 -20.57 -11.84 16.53
N PHE A 37 -19.26 -12.15 16.52
CA PHE A 37 -18.55 -12.80 17.61
C PHE A 37 -17.24 -12.07 17.92
N ASP A 38 -16.68 -12.29 19.12
CA ASP A 38 -15.34 -11.85 19.44
C ASP A 38 -14.32 -12.58 18.52
N PRO A 39 -13.44 -11.85 17.82
CA PRO A 39 -12.48 -12.45 16.90
C PRO A 39 -11.49 -13.42 17.52
N GLU A 40 -11.31 -13.34 18.85
CA GLU A 40 -10.34 -14.16 19.60
C GLU A 40 -10.99 -15.24 20.46
N ASP A 41 -12.31 -15.25 20.58
CA ASP A 41 -13.02 -16.24 21.38
C ASP A 41 -12.85 -17.65 20.78
N LEU A 42 -12.33 -18.57 21.57
CA LEU A 42 -11.93 -19.92 21.15
C LEU A 42 -13.07 -20.94 21.24
N GLU A 43 -14.19 -20.61 21.88
CA GLU A 43 -15.25 -21.59 22.18
C GLU A 43 -16.60 -21.27 21.49
N ILE A 44 -16.58 -20.44 20.45
CA ILE A 44 -17.80 -20.02 19.76
C ILE A 44 -18.46 -21.19 19.02
N GLY A 45 -17.67 -22.09 18.44
CA GLY A 45 -18.18 -23.20 17.64
C GLY A 45 -17.31 -24.44 17.62
N ARG A 46 -17.80 -25.48 16.93
CA ARG A 46 -16.97 -26.65 16.64
C ARG A 46 -15.85 -26.25 15.68
N ARG A 47 -14.68 -26.85 15.87
CA ARG A 47 -13.53 -26.64 15.00
C ARG A 47 -13.83 -27.00 13.56
N ALA A 48 -13.35 -26.21 12.62
CA ALA A 48 -13.50 -26.41 11.19
C ALA A 48 -14.95 -26.66 10.74
N THR A 49 -15.91 -25.94 11.32
CA THR A 49 -17.32 -26.00 10.90
C THR A 49 -17.47 -25.26 9.59
N ALA A 50 -18.03 -25.91 8.59
CA ALA A 50 -18.31 -25.30 7.28
C ALA A 50 -19.27 -24.12 7.38
N PRO A 51 -19.22 -23.19 6.40
CA PRO A 51 -20.16 -22.05 6.33
C PRO A 51 -21.61 -22.47 6.50
N ASN A 52 -22.34 -21.74 7.38
CA ASN A 52 -23.75 -21.99 7.69
C ASN A 52 -24.44 -20.70 8.13
N ALA A 53 -25.71 -20.75 8.49
CA ALA A 53 -26.50 -19.57 8.87
C ALA A 53 -25.97 -18.86 10.15
N MET A 54 -25.29 -19.57 11.04
CA MET A 54 -24.70 -19.00 12.27
C MET A 54 -23.29 -18.49 12.02
N TYR A 55 -22.47 -19.24 11.26
CA TYR A 55 -21.09 -18.90 10.90
C TYR A 55 -21.02 -18.69 9.39
N TRP A 56 -21.16 -17.45 8.93
CA TRP A 56 -21.32 -17.10 7.50
C TRP A 56 -20.17 -17.57 6.64
N VAL A 57 -18.96 -17.57 7.16
CA VAL A 57 -17.74 -18.03 6.48
C VAL A 57 -17.18 -19.29 7.16
N GLY A 58 -17.90 -19.85 8.14
CA GLY A 58 -17.47 -21.00 8.91
C GLY A 58 -16.50 -20.65 10.06
N THR A 59 -15.99 -21.68 10.73
CA THR A 59 -15.02 -21.54 11.82
C THR A 59 -13.64 -22.04 11.42
N ASP A 60 -12.61 -21.56 12.11
CA ASP A 60 -11.22 -21.99 11.93
C ASP A 60 -10.89 -23.27 12.73
N GLU A 61 -9.61 -23.62 12.79
CA GLU A 61 -9.09 -24.81 13.49
C GLU A 61 -9.24 -24.75 15.02
N LEU A 62 -9.49 -23.57 15.57
CA LEU A 62 -9.73 -23.37 17.00
C LEU A 62 -11.20 -23.14 17.34
N GLY A 63 -12.08 -23.14 16.31
CA GLY A 63 -13.52 -22.89 16.49
C GLY A 63 -13.90 -21.41 16.50
N ARG A 64 -12.99 -20.50 16.12
CA ARG A 64 -13.24 -19.06 16.04
C ARG A 64 -13.96 -18.71 14.74
N ASP A 65 -14.82 -17.69 14.75
CA ASP A 65 -15.55 -17.25 13.56
C ASP A 65 -14.63 -16.57 12.55
N VAL A 66 -14.53 -17.14 11.35
CA VAL A 66 -13.64 -16.64 10.29
C VAL A 66 -14.08 -15.27 9.80
N PHE A 67 -15.40 -14.98 9.72
CA PHE A 67 -15.90 -13.68 9.28
C PHE A 67 -15.49 -12.57 10.25
N SER A 68 -15.78 -12.73 11.55
CA SER A 68 -15.44 -11.75 12.59
C SER A 68 -13.94 -11.46 12.64
N ARG A 69 -13.13 -12.50 12.49
CA ARG A 69 -11.66 -12.38 12.42
C ARG A 69 -11.21 -11.59 11.21
N ALA A 70 -11.74 -11.90 10.01
CA ALA A 70 -11.30 -11.29 8.77
C ALA A 70 -11.68 -9.80 8.68
N VAL A 71 -12.90 -9.42 9.10
CA VAL A 71 -13.29 -8.00 9.13
C VAL A 71 -12.43 -7.19 10.11
N THR A 72 -12.05 -7.78 11.25
CA THR A 72 -11.15 -7.14 12.22
C THR A 72 -9.71 -7.09 11.69
N ALA A 73 -9.23 -8.17 11.08
CA ALA A 73 -7.89 -8.28 10.48
C ALA A 73 -7.65 -7.28 9.35
N THR A 74 -8.71 -6.95 8.59
CA THR A 74 -8.64 -5.97 7.50
C THR A 74 -8.12 -4.61 7.98
N ARG A 75 -8.47 -4.22 9.20
CA ARG A 75 -8.00 -2.97 9.81
C ARG A 75 -6.47 -2.93 9.94
N VAL A 76 -5.87 -4.01 10.42
CA VAL A 76 -4.41 -4.08 10.60
C VAL A 76 -3.70 -4.09 9.26
N SER A 77 -4.15 -4.92 8.31
CA SER A 77 -3.52 -5.01 6.98
C SER A 77 -3.63 -3.70 6.19
N LEU A 78 -4.79 -3.01 6.20
CA LEU A 78 -4.94 -1.68 5.56
C LEU A 78 -4.06 -0.62 6.23
N LEU A 79 -4.01 -0.60 7.57
CA LEU A 79 -3.18 0.33 8.32
C LEU A 79 -1.71 0.17 7.97
N VAL A 80 -1.20 -1.07 7.93
CA VAL A 80 0.19 -1.36 7.52
C VAL A 80 0.44 -0.86 6.10
N GLY A 81 -0.46 -1.19 5.15
CA GLY A 81 -0.33 -0.76 3.76
C GLY A 81 -0.26 0.76 3.61
N ILE A 82 -1.20 1.47 4.22
CA ILE A 82 -1.30 2.94 4.11
C ILE A 82 -0.11 3.63 4.80
N ILE A 83 0.24 3.22 6.02
CA ILE A 83 1.33 3.88 6.76
C ILE A 83 2.68 3.60 6.09
N ALA A 84 2.97 2.35 5.71
CA ALA A 84 4.22 2.02 5.05
C ALA A 84 4.37 2.76 3.71
N ALA A 85 3.32 2.78 2.88
CA ALA A 85 3.32 3.55 1.63
C ALA A 85 3.45 5.06 1.86
N GLY A 86 2.77 5.60 2.87
CA GLY A 86 2.84 7.01 3.24
C GLY A 86 4.25 7.42 3.66
N VAL A 87 4.89 6.67 4.57
CA VAL A 87 6.28 6.93 5.02
C VAL A 87 7.25 6.81 3.85
N SER A 88 7.13 5.74 3.03
CA SER A 88 7.95 5.58 1.82
C SER A 88 7.82 6.76 0.87
N THR A 89 6.60 7.22 0.66
CA THR A 89 6.32 8.35 -0.23
C THR A 89 6.94 9.63 0.29
N LEU A 90 6.80 9.92 1.58
CA LEU A 90 7.39 11.12 2.19
C LEU A 90 8.92 11.11 2.09
N VAL A 91 9.56 10.00 2.46
CA VAL A 91 11.03 9.85 2.34
C VAL A 91 11.47 9.94 0.87
N GLY A 92 10.74 9.27 -0.03
CA GLY A 92 11.04 9.28 -1.45
C GLY A 92 10.91 10.67 -2.08
N ILE A 93 9.88 11.44 -1.72
CA ILE A 93 9.73 12.84 -2.17
C ILE A 93 10.90 13.69 -1.67
N LEU A 94 11.27 13.59 -0.40
CA LEU A 94 12.38 14.36 0.16
C LEU A 94 13.68 14.05 -0.56
N VAL A 95 14.06 12.77 -0.66
CA VAL A 95 15.30 12.36 -1.32
C VAL A 95 15.29 12.68 -2.80
N GLY A 96 14.21 12.37 -3.50
CA GLY A 96 14.10 12.59 -4.95
C GLY A 96 14.07 14.07 -5.34
N SER A 97 13.38 14.92 -4.55
CA SER A 97 13.34 16.37 -4.80
C SER A 97 14.72 17.02 -4.58
N LEU A 98 15.43 16.66 -3.50
CA LEU A 98 16.78 17.17 -3.25
C LEU A 98 17.76 16.73 -4.36
N SER A 99 17.72 15.46 -4.71
CA SER A 99 18.55 14.88 -5.76
C SER A 99 18.29 15.55 -7.13
N GLY A 100 17.02 15.61 -7.55
CA GLY A 100 16.64 16.17 -8.85
C GLY A 100 16.86 17.70 -8.95
N PHE A 101 16.61 18.44 -7.86
CA PHE A 101 16.75 19.89 -7.84
C PHE A 101 18.20 20.35 -7.82
N PHE A 102 19.02 19.85 -6.88
CA PHE A 102 20.41 20.31 -6.72
C PHE A 102 21.35 19.66 -7.71
N GLY A 103 21.14 18.38 -8.06
CA GLY A 103 22.03 17.67 -9.00
C GLY A 103 23.44 17.46 -8.45
N GLY A 104 24.41 17.28 -9.36
CA GLY A 104 25.84 17.20 -9.04
C GLY A 104 26.19 16.07 -8.05
N TRP A 105 27.11 16.36 -7.11
CA TRP A 105 27.59 15.39 -6.14
C TRP A 105 26.50 14.89 -5.17
N LEU A 106 25.56 15.77 -4.80
CA LEU A 106 24.44 15.42 -3.93
C LEU A 106 23.53 14.37 -4.58
N ASP A 107 23.22 14.55 -5.85
CA ASP A 107 22.48 13.59 -6.64
C ASP A 107 23.21 12.24 -6.71
N HIS A 108 24.51 12.25 -7.01
CA HIS A 108 25.30 11.03 -7.06
C HIS A 108 25.30 10.26 -5.74
N ILE A 109 25.46 10.93 -4.60
CA ILE A 109 25.43 10.27 -3.29
C ILE A 109 24.05 9.70 -2.99
N LEU A 110 22.98 10.52 -3.12
CA LEU A 110 21.64 10.09 -2.81
C LEU A 110 21.17 8.92 -3.69
N MET A 111 21.51 8.95 -4.99
CA MET A 111 21.18 7.85 -5.90
C MET A 111 22.03 6.60 -5.63
N ARG A 112 23.29 6.75 -5.21
CA ARG A 112 24.11 5.59 -4.81
C ARG A 112 23.53 4.90 -3.57
N ILE A 113 23.09 5.67 -2.57
CA ILE A 113 22.38 5.11 -1.43
C ILE A 113 21.09 4.40 -1.88
N THR A 114 20.31 5.03 -2.75
CA THR A 114 19.09 4.46 -3.32
C THR A 114 19.35 3.12 -4.02
N GLU A 115 20.43 3.01 -4.80
CA GLU A 115 20.85 1.78 -5.49
C GLU A 115 21.15 0.63 -4.52
N VAL A 116 21.82 0.90 -3.39
CA VAL A 116 22.14 -0.12 -2.37
C VAL A 116 20.90 -0.86 -1.90
N PHE A 117 19.78 -0.14 -1.66
CA PHE A 117 18.52 -0.75 -1.24
C PHE A 117 17.85 -1.60 -2.35
N GLN A 118 18.27 -1.49 -3.60
CA GLN A 118 17.66 -2.18 -4.73
C GLN A 118 18.47 -3.39 -5.24
N VAL A 119 19.72 -3.53 -4.80
CA VAL A 119 20.58 -4.67 -5.16
C VAL A 119 20.03 -5.97 -4.57
N VAL A 120 19.55 -5.91 -3.33
CA VAL A 120 19.00 -7.08 -2.64
C VAL A 120 17.50 -7.19 -2.94
N PRO A 121 16.98 -8.39 -3.23
CA PRO A 121 15.53 -8.58 -3.39
C PRO A 121 14.78 -8.11 -2.15
N GLN A 122 13.90 -7.13 -2.32
CA GLN A 122 13.23 -6.39 -1.23
C GLN A 122 12.53 -7.32 -0.23
N PHE A 123 11.83 -8.36 -0.73
CA PHE A 123 11.11 -9.29 0.14
C PHE A 123 12.06 -10.07 1.06
N PHE A 124 13.18 -10.56 0.55
CA PHE A 124 14.17 -11.28 1.38
C PHE A 124 14.78 -10.37 2.45
N LEU A 125 15.07 -9.12 2.10
CA LEU A 125 15.60 -8.16 3.07
C LEU A 125 14.55 -7.80 4.13
N ALA A 126 13.28 -7.70 3.76
CA ALA A 126 12.19 -7.52 4.71
C ALA A 126 12.08 -8.70 5.70
N VAL A 127 12.18 -9.94 5.20
CA VAL A 127 12.21 -11.15 6.04
C VAL A 127 13.35 -11.07 7.05
N VAL A 128 14.56 -10.75 6.61
CA VAL A 128 15.74 -10.64 7.49
C VAL A 128 15.55 -9.55 8.53
N LEU A 129 15.07 -8.37 8.13
CA LEU A 129 14.84 -7.25 9.07
C LEU A 129 13.82 -7.62 10.14
N VAL A 130 12.67 -8.17 9.75
CA VAL A 130 11.62 -8.53 10.72
C VAL A 130 12.07 -9.71 11.61
N ALA A 131 12.83 -10.67 11.07
CA ALA A 131 13.38 -11.76 11.87
C ALA A 131 14.41 -11.29 12.91
N LEU A 132 15.22 -10.27 12.58
CA LEU A 132 16.24 -9.72 13.50
C LEU A 132 15.65 -8.79 14.56
N PHE A 133 14.72 -7.91 14.16
CA PHE A 133 14.15 -6.89 15.05
C PHE A 133 12.87 -7.34 15.78
N GLY A 134 12.35 -8.49 15.42
CA GLY A 134 11.14 -9.08 16.01
C GLY A 134 9.86 -8.77 15.19
N ALA A 135 8.93 -9.73 15.27
CA ALA A 135 7.63 -9.68 14.60
C ALA A 135 6.68 -8.72 15.34
N SER A 136 6.53 -7.53 14.83
CA SER A 136 5.54 -6.53 15.29
C SER A 136 5.03 -5.71 14.11
N VAL A 137 3.81 -5.18 14.23
CA VAL A 137 3.22 -4.29 13.21
C VAL A 137 4.15 -3.12 12.89
N LEU A 138 4.77 -2.51 13.90
CA LEU A 138 5.69 -1.39 13.71
C LEU A 138 6.93 -1.80 12.92
N ASN A 139 7.58 -2.91 13.28
CA ASN A 139 8.78 -3.39 12.60
C ASN A 139 8.49 -3.77 11.14
N ILE A 140 7.31 -4.34 10.87
CA ILE A 140 6.86 -4.64 9.51
C ILE A 140 6.67 -3.35 8.70
N ILE A 141 6.01 -2.33 9.27
CA ILE A 141 5.84 -1.02 8.62
C ILE A 141 7.20 -0.39 8.30
N VAL A 142 8.11 -0.38 9.29
CA VAL A 142 9.46 0.20 9.12
C VAL A 142 10.25 -0.57 8.06
N ALA A 143 10.22 -1.90 8.09
CA ALA A 143 10.90 -2.72 7.09
C ALA A 143 10.38 -2.44 5.67
N ILE A 144 9.06 -2.44 5.48
CA ILE A 144 8.46 -2.15 4.17
C ILE A 144 8.82 -0.73 3.72
N ALA A 145 8.65 0.27 4.60
CA ALA A 145 8.94 1.66 4.28
C ALA A 145 10.42 1.87 3.91
N LEU A 146 11.33 1.27 4.67
CA LEU A 146 12.78 1.34 4.44
C LEU A 146 13.19 0.74 3.10
N LEU A 147 12.44 -0.22 2.57
CA LEU A 147 12.78 -0.93 1.34
C LEU A 147 12.07 -0.37 0.10
N THR A 148 10.99 0.39 0.28
CA THR A 148 10.16 0.83 -0.85
C THR A 148 10.29 2.32 -1.19
N TRP A 149 10.84 3.17 -0.30
CA TRP A 149 11.10 4.59 -0.58
C TRP A 149 11.96 4.84 -1.85
N PRO A 150 12.92 3.96 -2.23
CA PRO A 150 13.75 4.16 -3.42
C PRO A 150 12.95 4.27 -4.71
N ILE A 151 11.81 3.59 -4.81
CA ILE A 151 10.93 3.63 -5.97
C ILE A 151 10.40 5.05 -6.17
N ILE A 152 9.88 5.64 -5.10
CA ILE A 152 9.34 7.02 -5.12
C ILE A 152 10.46 8.04 -5.29
N ALA A 153 11.63 7.82 -4.67
CA ALA A 153 12.76 8.74 -4.80
C ALA A 153 13.23 8.87 -6.26
N ARG A 154 13.36 7.77 -6.98
CA ARG A 154 13.75 7.81 -8.40
C ARG A 154 12.68 8.45 -9.29
N LEU A 155 11.41 8.14 -9.02
CA LEU A 155 10.31 8.77 -9.73
C LEU A 155 10.31 10.29 -9.50
N THR A 156 10.36 10.72 -8.24
CA THR A 156 10.38 12.15 -7.89
C THR A 156 11.58 12.86 -8.50
N ARG A 157 12.77 12.23 -8.46
CA ARG A 157 13.96 12.78 -9.12
C ARG A 157 13.74 12.98 -10.62
N SER A 158 13.20 12.00 -11.31
CA SER A 158 12.91 12.06 -12.75
C SER A 158 11.98 13.22 -13.09
N GLU A 159 10.89 13.36 -12.32
CA GLU A 159 9.94 14.47 -12.47
C GLU A 159 10.62 15.82 -12.23
N PHE A 160 11.43 15.94 -11.18
CA PHE A 160 12.14 17.18 -10.87
C PHE A 160 13.12 17.58 -11.97
N LEU A 161 13.87 16.62 -12.54
CA LEU A 161 14.79 16.89 -13.67
C LEU A 161 14.03 17.39 -14.89
N SER A 162 12.87 16.80 -15.20
CA SER A 162 12.02 17.21 -16.33
C SER A 162 11.40 18.59 -16.12
N LEU A 163 10.87 18.85 -14.91
CA LEU A 163 10.15 20.09 -14.62
C LEU A 163 11.08 21.27 -14.38
N LYS A 164 12.27 21.05 -13.83
CA LYS A 164 13.26 22.08 -13.55
C LYS A 164 13.68 22.85 -14.80
N SER A 165 13.68 22.21 -15.99
CA SER A 165 14.04 22.81 -17.26
C SER A 165 12.88 23.55 -17.97
N ARG A 166 11.74 23.71 -17.31
CA ARG A 166 10.57 24.37 -17.90
C ARG A 166 10.63 25.89 -17.73
N GLN A 167 10.17 26.62 -18.75
CA GLN A 167 10.23 28.09 -18.83
C GLN A 167 9.61 28.81 -17.63
N TYR A 168 8.55 28.27 -17.02
CA TYR A 168 7.91 28.89 -15.85
C TYR A 168 8.82 28.82 -14.60
N VAL A 169 9.66 27.79 -14.47
CA VAL A 169 10.66 27.66 -13.39
C VAL A 169 11.77 28.68 -13.60
N ASP A 170 12.26 28.83 -14.84
CA ASP A 170 13.27 29.83 -15.19
C ASP A 170 12.74 31.25 -14.94
N ALA A 171 11.49 31.54 -15.32
CA ALA A 171 10.87 32.84 -15.06
C ALA A 171 10.76 33.13 -13.55
N ALA A 172 10.38 32.13 -12.73
CA ALA A 172 10.33 32.29 -11.29
C ALA A 172 11.74 32.50 -10.69
N TYR A 173 12.76 31.81 -11.19
CA TYR A 173 14.15 31.98 -10.78
C TYR A 173 14.67 33.38 -11.09
N LEU A 174 14.46 33.85 -12.32
CA LEU A 174 14.82 35.23 -12.74
C LEU A 174 14.08 36.30 -11.98
N GLY A 175 12.86 35.99 -11.52
CA GLY A 175 12.05 36.82 -10.62
C GLY A 175 12.54 36.82 -9.16
N GLY A 176 13.67 36.16 -8.84
CA GLY A 176 14.26 36.15 -7.51
C GLY A 176 13.66 35.13 -6.54
N ALA A 177 12.96 34.08 -7.04
CA ALA A 177 12.43 33.04 -6.18
C ALA A 177 13.57 32.26 -5.51
N SER A 178 13.44 32.00 -4.20
CA SER A 178 14.38 31.14 -3.45
C SER A 178 14.25 29.67 -3.87
N ASN A 179 15.30 28.89 -3.65
CA ASN A 179 15.30 27.43 -3.93
C ASN A 179 14.14 26.70 -3.25
N THR A 180 13.84 27.07 -2.00
CA THR A 180 12.69 26.52 -1.26
C THR A 180 11.37 26.82 -1.98
N ARG A 181 11.20 28.04 -2.46
CA ARG A 181 9.99 28.41 -3.23
C ARG A 181 9.91 27.63 -4.54
N LEU A 182 11.02 27.51 -5.28
CA LEU A 182 11.08 26.74 -6.52
C LEU A 182 10.72 25.27 -6.29
N ILE A 183 11.29 24.63 -5.26
CA ILE A 183 11.00 23.22 -4.92
C ILE A 183 9.53 23.05 -4.56
N PHE A 184 9.03 23.76 -3.54
CA PHE A 184 7.74 23.46 -2.92
C PHE A 184 6.53 24.12 -3.59
N ARG A 185 6.71 25.23 -4.31
CA ARG A 185 5.59 25.94 -4.94
C ARG A 185 5.54 25.84 -6.46
N GLU A 186 6.70 25.68 -7.09
CA GLU A 186 6.75 25.65 -8.56
C GLU A 186 6.88 24.23 -9.11
N ILE A 187 7.77 23.40 -8.56
CA ILE A 187 8.09 22.07 -9.12
C ILE A 187 7.26 20.97 -8.46
N LEU A 188 7.30 20.83 -7.13
CA LEU A 188 6.66 19.72 -6.42
C LEU A 188 5.15 19.58 -6.71
N PRO A 189 4.33 20.65 -6.72
CA PRO A 189 2.90 20.50 -7.02
C PRO A 189 2.64 19.95 -8.43
N ASN A 190 3.51 20.26 -9.39
CA ASN A 190 3.43 19.75 -10.75
C ASN A 190 3.95 18.32 -10.89
N ALA A 191 4.88 17.90 -10.01
CA ALA A 191 5.41 16.53 -9.93
C ALA A 191 4.45 15.57 -9.19
N MET A 192 3.46 16.09 -8.42
CA MET A 192 2.60 15.26 -7.56
C MET A 192 1.75 14.25 -8.31
N GLY A 193 1.42 14.52 -9.58
CA GLY A 193 0.57 13.62 -10.35
C GLY A 193 1.11 12.17 -10.38
N PRO A 194 2.23 11.90 -11.06
CA PRO A 194 2.84 10.58 -11.11
C PRO A 194 3.20 10.02 -9.73
N ILE A 195 3.57 10.88 -8.78
CA ILE A 195 3.90 10.46 -7.41
C ILE A 195 2.66 9.89 -6.70
N ILE A 196 1.49 10.53 -6.81
CA ILE A 196 0.24 10.05 -6.21
C ILE A 196 -0.16 8.70 -6.80
N VAL A 197 -0.06 8.53 -8.12
CA VAL A 197 -0.31 7.24 -8.79
C VAL A 197 0.59 6.15 -8.20
N SER A 198 1.89 6.40 -8.16
CA SER A 198 2.86 5.44 -7.64
C SER A 198 2.64 5.14 -6.14
N ALA A 199 2.31 6.16 -5.33
CA ALA A 199 1.97 5.99 -3.91
C ALA A 199 0.73 5.13 -3.71
N THR A 200 -0.30 5.28 -4.55
CA THR A 200 -1.53 4.47 -4.50
C THR A 200 -1.22 3.00 -4.78
N LEU A 201 -0.44 2.73 -5.83
CA LEU A 201 0.00 1.37 -6.17
C LEU A 201 0.89 0.76 -5.07
N LEU A 202 1.66 1.60 -4.37
CA LEU A 202 2.52 1.15 -3.29
C LEU A 202 1.73 0.64 -2.07
N VAL A 203 0.52 1.15 -1.81
CA VAL A 203 -0.36 0.64 -0.74
C VAL A 203 -0.66 -0.84 -0.93
N GLY A 204 -1.10 -1.24 -2.13
CA GLY A 204 -1.39 -2.64 -2.45
C GLY A 204 -0.15 -3.54 -2.34
N ARG A 205 1.01 -3.04 -2.82
CA ARG A 205 2.29 -3.77 -2.69
C ARG A 205 2.71 -3.93 -1.23
N ALA A 206 2.53 -2.91 -0.40
CA ALA A 206 2.85 -2.97 1.03
C ALA A 206 1.96 -3.98 1.76
N MET A 207 0.65 -4.00 1.47
CA MET A 207 -0.27 -5.00 2.02
C MET A 207 0.12 -6.43 1.60
N LEU A 208 0.48 -6.63 0.33
CA LEU A 208 0.91 -7.94 -0.16
C LEU A 208 2.22 -8.38 0.50
N THR A 209 3.15 -7.45 0.73
CA THR A 209 4.41 -7.74 1.44
C THR A 209 4.16 -8.09 2.91
N GLU A 210 3.29 -7.34 3.61
CA GLU A 210 2.86 -7.66 4.97
C GLU A 210 2.24 -9.06 5.03
N ALA A 211 1.28 -9.35 4.13
CA ALA A 211 0.63 -10.65 4.08
C ALA A 211 1.63 -11.79 3.82
N GLY A 212 2.62 -11.57 2.95
CA GLY A 212 3.70 -12.54 2.72
C GLY A 212 4.58 -12.77 3.94
N LEU A 213 5.00 -11.71 4.64
CA LEU A 213 5.78 -11.82 5.88
C LEU A 213 4.99 -12.55 6.95
N SER A 214 3.74 -12.16 7.17
CA SER A 214 2.84 -12.79 8.13
C SER A 214 2.57 -14.27 7.79
N PHE A 215 2.41 -14.60 6.50
CA PHE A 215 2.25 -15.97 6.00
C PHE A 215 3.49 -16.85 6.25
N LEU A 216 4.68 -16.26 6.33
CA LEU A 216 5.91 -16.96 6.73
C LEU A 216 6.06 -17.09 8.26
N GLY A 217 5.08 -16.60 9.04
CA GLY A 217 5.12 -16.65 10.51
C GLY A 217 5.84 -15.45 11.15
N LEU A 218 6.12 -14.40 10.37
CA LEU A 218 6.73 -13.15 10.84
C LEU A 218 5.69 -12.06 11.11
N GLY A 219 4.39 -12.40 11.17
CA GLY A 219 3.33 -11.49 11.59
C GLY A 219 3.36 -11.20 13.08
N ASP A 220 2.75 -10.09 13.49
CA ASP A 220 2.64 -9.72 14.90
C ASP A 220 1.74 -10.72 15.65
N PRO A 221 2.25 -11.43 16.67
CA PRO A 221 1.46 -12.42 17.39
C PRO A 221 0.35 -11.79 18.25
N SER A 222 0.43 -10.49 18.54
CA SER A 222 -0.56 -9.77 19.36
C SER A 222 -1.66 -9.09 18.51
N ARG A 223 -1.57 -9.16 17.19
CA ARG A 223 -2.51 -8.49 16.27
C ARG A 223 -2.91 -9.43 15.14
N ILE A 224 -4.22 -9.55 14.94
CA ILE A 224 -4.74 -10.32 13.80
C ILE A 224 -4.60 -9.47 12.54
N SER A 225 -3.89 -10.00 11.53
CA SER A 225 -3.91 -9.49 10.15
C SER A 225 -4.43 -10.56 9.20
N LEU A 226 -4.78 -10.16 7.97
CA LEU A 226 -5.21 -11.11 6.94
C LEU A 226 -4.10 -12.14 6.62
N GLY A 227 -2.83 -11.70 6.64
CA GLY A 227 -1.67 -12.58 6.46
C GLY A 227 -1.47 -13.57 7.61
N VAL A 228 -1.69 -13.16 8.86
CA VAL A 228 -1.67 -14.06 10.03
C VAL A 228 -2.77 -15.12 9.93
N MET A 229 -3.98 -14.74 9.47
CA MET A 229 -5.05 -15.72 9.24
C MET A 229 -4.66 -16.74 8.18
N LEU A 230 -4.01 -16.33 7.09
CA LEU A 230 -3.50 -17.26 6.08
C LEU A 230 -2.43 -18.21 6.64
N TYR A 231 -1.54 -17.69 7.46
CA TYR A 231 -0.53 -18.53 8.15
C TYR A 231 -1.20 -19.61 9.01
N GLN A 232 -2.17 -19.24 9.84
CA GLN A 232 -2.88 -20.12 10.74
C GLN A 232 -3.71 -21.18 9.99
N SER A 233 -4.29 -20.84 8.85
CA SER A 233 -5.12 -21.76 8.05
C SER A 233 -4.33 -22.83 7.29
N ARG A 234 -2.99 -22.66 7.11
CA ARG A 234 -2.16 -23.57 6.29
C ARG A 234 -2.29 -25.06 6.64
N PRO A 235 -2.22 -25.50 7.91
CA PRO A 235 -2.30 -26.93 8.24
C PRO A 235 -3.67 -27.55 7.94
N PHE A 236 -4.72 -26.73 7.82
CA PHE A 236 -6.11 -27.17 7.76
C PHE A 236 -6.80 -26.86 6.42
N VAL A 237 -6.07 -26.30 5.46
CA VAL A 237 -6.64 -25.84 4.17
C VAL A 237 -7.38 -26.94 3.40
N GLN A 238 -7.01 -28.21 3.58
CA GLN A 238 -7.69 -29.33 2.94
C GLN A 238 -9.09 -29.61 3.53
N PHE A 239 -9.31 -29.24 4.80
CA PHE A 239 -10.57 -29.52 5.51
C PHE A 239 -11.39 -28.24 5.73
N ALA A 240 -10.74 -27.10 5.93
CA ALA A 240 -11.34 -25.80 6.19
C ALA A 240 -10.81 -24.74 5.21
N TRP A 241 -10.97 -25.01 3.90
CA TRP A 241 -10.46 -24.16 2.82
C TRP A 241 -11.01 -22.72 2.88
N TRP A 242 -12.20 -22.51 3.44
CA TRP A 242 -12.82 -21.19 3.62
C TRP A 242 -12.00 -20.28 4.55
N ALA A 243 -11.30 -20.85 5.55
CA ALA A 243 -10.46 -20.09 6.46
C ALA A 243 -9.22 -19.46 5.78
N ALA A 244 -8.81 -20.00 4.63
CA ALA A 244 -7.76 -19.40 3.79
C ALA A 244 -8.35 -18.56 2.66
N LEU A 245 -9.43 -19.03 2.03
CA LEU A 245 -10.01 -18.35 0.87
C LEU A 245 -10.51 -16.96 1.22
N PHE A 246 -11.22 -16.80 2.33
CA PHE A 246 -11.86 -15.52 2.67
C PHE A 246 -10.83 -14.41 2.95
N PRO A 247 -9.83 -14.56 3.84
CA PRO A 247 -8.80 -13.54 4.02
C PRO A 247 -7.96 -13.33 2.75
N GLY A 248 -7.71 -14.39 1.95
CA GLY A 248 -7.05 -14.27 0.65
C GLY A 248 -7.83 -13.41 -0.34
N MET A 249 -9.15 -13.59 -0.41
CA MET A 249 -10.03 -12.74 -1.23
C MET A 249 -10.03 -11.28 -0.76
N MET A 250 -10.01 -11.02 0.54
CA MET A 250 -9.94 -9.65 1.05
C MET A 250 -8.61 -8.96 0.68
N ILE A 251 -7.48 -9.68 0.74
CA ILE A 251 -6.18 -9.18 0.27
C ILE A 251 -6.25 -8.92 -1.25
N PHE A 252 -6.76 -9.86 -2.02
CA PHE A 252 -6.91 -9.71 -3.47
C PHE A 252 -7.74 -8.48 -3.82
N LEU A 253 -8.90 -8.28 -3.19
CA LEU A 253 -9.75 -7.12 -3.42
C LEU A 253 -9.07 -5.81 -3.02
N ALA A 254 -8.30 -5.80 -1.94
CA ALA A 254 -7.55 -4.62 -1.53
C ALA A 254 -6.46 -4.24 -2.54
N VAL A 255 -5.69 -5.22 -3.01
CA VAL A 255 -4.66 -5.00 -4.03
C VAL A 255 -5.28 -4.60 -5.37
N LEU A 256 -6.36 -5.29 -5.78
CA LEU A 256 -7.09 -4.97 -6.99
C LEU A 256 -7.61 -3.53 -6.95
N SER A 257 -8.25 -3.12 -5.85
CA SER A 257 -8.81 -1.77 -5.72
C SER A 257 -7.75 -0.69 -5.84
N THR A 258 -6.58 -0.86 -5.20
CA THR A 258 -5.49 0.11 -5.29
C THR A 258 -4.89 0.18 -6.70
N ASN A 259 -4.81 -0.93 -7.43
CA ASN A 259 -4.35 -0.95 -8.81
C ASN A 259 -5.35 -0.23 -9.74
N LEU A 260 -6.65 -0.57 -9.65
CA LEU A 260 -7.69 0.07 -10.48
C LEU A 260 -7.77 1.59 -10.22
N ILE A 261 -7.60 2.03 -8.98
CA ILE A 261 -7.54 3.46 -8.66
C ILE A 261 -6.27 4.09 -9.22
N GLY A 262 -5.12 3.41 -9.09
CA GLY A 262 -3.84 3.87 -9.63
C GLY A 262 -3.89 4.07 -11.14
N ASP A 263 -4.44 3.09 -11.88
CA ASP A 263 -4.62 3.16 -13.33
C ASP A 263 -5.54 4.33 -13.71
N GLY A 264 -6.69 4.45 -13.04
CA GLY A 264 -7.60 5.56 -13.28
C GLY A 264 -7.03 6.94 -12.97
N LEU A 265 -6.19 7.07 -11.94
CA LEU A 265 -5.46 8.31 -11.65
C LEU A 265 -4.43 8.61 -12.74
N ASN A 266 -3.76 7.58 -13.28
CA ASN A 266 -2.82 7.73 -14.38
C ASN A 266 -3.51 8.26 -15.65
N ASP A 267 -4.68 7.73 -16.00
CA ASP A 267 -5.48 8.18 -17.14
C ASP A 267 -5.89 9.65 -17.02
N VAL A 268 -6.19 10.10 -15.81
CA VAL A 268 -6.52 11.53 -15.54
C VAL A 268 -5.32 12.45 -15.70
N ILE A 269 -4.14 11.97 -15.36
CA ILE A 269 -2.89 12.74 -15.38
C ILE A 269 -2.29 12.78 -16.79
N ASN A 270 -2.37 11.67 -17.53
CA ASN A 270 -1.80 11.48 -18.87
C ASN A 270 -2.91 11.19 -19.93
N PRO A 271 -3.77 12.14 -20.27
CA PRO A 271 -4.90 11.91 -21.18
C PRO A 271 -4.49 11.57 -22.62
N HIS A 272 -3.24 11.82 -23.03
CA HIS A 272 -2.77 11.57 -24.39
C HIS A 272 -2.48 10.10 -24.72
N LEU A 273 -2.49 9.20 -23.73
CA LEU A 273 -2.30 7.76 -23.98
C LEU A 273 -3.55 7.07 -24.54
N ASN A 274 -4.72 7.71 -24.42
CA ASN A 274 -6.00 7.13 -24.83
C ASN A 274 -6.49 7.66 -26.22
N GLU A 275 -5.72 8.50 -26.92
CA GLU A 275 -6.09 9.00 -28.26
C GLU A 275 -5.52 8.15 -29.41
N GLU A 276 -4.78 7.07 -29.10
CA GLU A 276 -4.17 6.17 -30.10
C GLU A 276 -4.89 4.80 -30.22
N GLU A 277 -5.98 4.55 -29.49
CA GLU A 277 -6.87 3.39 -29.67
C GLU A 277 -8.23 3.82 -30.29
#